data_7971fa7e14ef3ec2e06f1b2ca865c504
#
_entry.id   7971fa7e14ef3ec2e06f1b2ca865c504
#
_cell.length_a   1.000
_cell.length_b   1.000
_cell.length_c   1.000
_cell.angle_alpha   90.00
_cell.angle_beta   90.00
_cell.angle_gamma   90.00
#
_symmetry.space_group_name_H-M   'P 1'
#
loop_
_entity.id
_entity.type
_entity.pdbx_description
1 polymer ?
#
loop_
_entity_poly.entity_id
_entity_poly.type
_entity_poly.pdbx_seq_one_letter_code
_entity_poly.pdbx_strand_id
1 'polypeptide(L)'
;MKLKVNAKLDPQFAPLSLVCREMREATKDDGQDLVIAIQRNKGYTVTYKTRVYKDGTGHDEENFDFVERMTKALLWVAGGYKVVIAGSETIGAKIKEAFSYGGSRDFDVKFMERVYETKFEVESVALCDAPEDKSAAAPIGRHLDGCRIGFDAGGSDRKVSAVVNGESVYSEEVVWFPKTNSDPEYHYQGILEAMKTAASKMPRVDAIGVSSAGVYVDNRIMVASLFLKVSDEDFDKKVKNMYLDVAKEIGENIPIEVANDGDVTALAGAMDLDDNAVLGVAMGTSEAGGYVDPDGNITGWLNELAFVPVDACKNAMVDEWSGDYGCGVKYFSQDGVIKLAPFAGIELDENLSPAEKLKVVQKLMAEGDKRAADIYDTIGAYFGYAIAFYTEFYDIKHVLIMGRVTSGEGGQILLNRAQEVLDKEFPELAKKIQLHIPDENSRRVGQSVAAASLPEIG
;
A
#
# COMPACT_ATOMS: atom_id res chain seq x y z
N MET A 1 -16.99 -16.22 15.56
CA MET A 1 -15.52 -16.02 15.53
C MET A 1 -14.98 -15.81 16.93
N LYS A 2 -13.93 -16.52 17.37
CA LYS A 2 -13.27 -16.36 18.68
C LYS A 2 -11.78 -16.08 18.45
N LEU A 3 -11.32 -14.91 18.89
CA LEU A 3 -9.92 -14.51 18.82
C LEU A 3 -9.11 -15.19 19.95
N LYS A 4 -7.93 -15.74 19.65
CA LYS A 4 -6.97 -16.19 20.67
C LYS A 4 -6.21 -15.02 21.30
N VAL A 5 -6.08 -13.92 20.55
CA VAL A 5 -5.49 -12.66 21.00
C VAL A 5 -6.49 -11.54 20.73
N ASN A 6 -7.10 -11.01 21.78
CA ASN A 6 -8.15 -10.01 21.65
C ASN A 6 -7.59 -8.62 21.36
N ALA A 7 -8.30 -7.84 20.55
CA ALA A 7 -8.14 -6.39 20.43
C ALA A 7 -8.78 -5.75 21.69
N LYS A 8 -7.95 -5.37 22.65
CA LYS A 8 -8.39 -5.04 24.02
C LYS A 8 -9.43 -3.93 24.09
N LEU A 9 -9.28 -2.89 23.31
CA LEU A 9 -10.16 -1.72 23.26
C LEU A 9 -11.26 -1.82 22.21
N ASP A 10 -11.28 -2.91 21.42
CA ASP A 10 -12.25 -3.10 20.35
C ASP A 10 -12.73 -4.56 20.32
N PRO A 11 -13.67 -4.94 21.19
CA PRO A 11 -14.18 -6.31 21.28
C PRO A 11 -15.02 -6.74 20.06
N GLN A 12 -15.39 -5.80 19.17
CA GLN A 12 -16.18 -6.08 17.97
C GLN A 12 -15.30 -6.39 16.75
N PHE A 13 -13.98 -6.20 16.86
CA PHE A 13 -13.04 -6.44 15.77
C PHE A 13 -13.21 -7.87 15.20
N ALA A 14 -13.49 -7.94 13.91
CA ALA A 14 -13.70 -9.18 13.17
C ALA A 14 -12.68 -9.30 12.02
N PRO A 15 -11.45 -9.81 12.29
CA PRO A 15 -10.37 -9.80 11.32
C PRO A 15 -10.69 -10.65 10.09
N LEU A 16 -10.45 -10.09 8.90
CA LEU A 16 -10.69 -10.79 7.63
C LEU A 16 -9.84 -12.04 7.46
N SER A 17 -8.66 -12.12 8.06
CA SER A 17 -7.86 -13.36 8.09
C SER A 17 -8.61 -14.56 8.69
N LEU A 18 -9.41 -14.31 9.72
CA LEU A 18 -10.25 -15.36 10.31
C LEU A 18 -11.51 -15.64 9.51
N VAL A 19 -12.10 -14.63 8.88
CA VAL A 19 -13.20 -14.81 7.91
C VAL A 19 -12.77 -15.72 6.77
N CYS A 20 -11.58 -15.48 6.20
CA CYS A 20 -10.99 -16.33 5.16
C CYS A 20 -10.80 -17.76 5.65
N ARG A 21 -10.29 -17.94 6.88
CA ARG A 21 -10.11 -19.27 7.48
C ARG A 21 -11.45 -19.99 7.71
N GLU A 22 -12.43 -19.30 8.29
CA GLU A 22 -13.76 -19.86 8.55
C GLU A 22 -14.47 -20.24 7.23
N MET A 23 -14.40 -19.41 6.20
CA MET A 23 -14.96 -19.72 4.89
C MET A 23 -14.32 -20.98 4.28
N ARG A 24 -12.98 -21.08 4.30
CA ARG A 24 -12.26 -22.26 3.81
C ARG A 24 -12.64 -23.54 4.58
N GLU A 25 -12.76 -23.45 5.89
CA GLU A 25 -13.14 -24.58 6.74
C GLU A 25 -14.58 -25.05 6.46
N ALA A 26 -15.50 -24.08 6.37
CA ALA A 26 -16.93 -24.37 6.16
C ALA A 26 -17.23 -24.95 4.77
N THR A 27 -16.44 -24.57 3.76
CA THR A 27 -16.66 -24.97 2.35
C THR A 27 -15.75 -26.11 1.91
N LYS A 28 -14.92 -26.66 2.80
CA LYS A 28 -13.89 -27.65 2.48
C LYS A 28 -14.46 -28.89 1.79
N ASP A 29 -15.56 -29.44 2.30
CA ASP A 29 -16.12 -30.70 1.82
C ASP A 29 -17.27 -30.52 0.81
N ASP A 30 -18.07 -29.45 0.96
CA ASP A 30 -19.26 -29.21 0.14
C ASP A 30 -19.38 -27.78 -0.41
N GLY A 31 -18.26 -27.12 -0.67
CA GLY A 31 -18.20 -25.82 -1.34
C GLY A 31 -18.07 -25.93 -2.87
N GLN A 32 -18.14 -24.79 -3.54
CA GLN A 32 -17.76 -24.62 -4.94
C GLN A 32 -16.51 -23.78 -5.07
N ASP A 33 -15.70 -24.08 -6.10
CA ASP A 33 -14.50 -23.29 -6.40
C ASP A 33 -14.89 -21.96 -7.04
N LEU A 34 -14.20 -20.90 -6.66
CA LEU A 34 -14.37 -19.56 -7.19
C LEU A 34 -13.01 -18.91 -7.45
N VAL A 35 -12.91 -18.18 -8.54
CA VAL A 35 -11.74 -17.35 -8.85
C VAL A 35 -12.18 -15.90 -9.00
N ILE A 36 -11.49 -15.00 -8.28
CA ILE A 36 -11.55 -13.56 -8.48
C ILE A 36 -10.30 -13.18 -9.27
N ALA A 37 -10.47 -12.57 -10.44
CA ALA A 37 -9.34 -12.07 -11.22
C ALA A 37 -9.47 -10.57 -11.45
N ILE A 38 -8.34 -9.86 -11.30
CA ILE A 38 -8.23 -8.43 -11.59
C ILE A 38 -7.31 -8.25 -12.79
N GLN A 39 -7.82 -7.65 -13.87
CA GLN A 39 -7.05 -7.32 -15.06
C GLN A 39 -6.70 -5.84 -15.08
N ARG A 40 -5.47 -5.54 -15.50
CA ARG A 40 -4.93 -4.19 -15.62
C ARG A 40 -4.23 -3.97 -16.95
N ASN A 41 -3.58 -2.82 -17.13
CA ASN A 41 -2.84 -2.48 -18.35
C ASN A 41 -1.91 -3.60 -18.84
N LYS A 42 -1.62 -3.62 -20.14
CA LYS A 42 -0.78 -4.64 -20.82
C LYS A 42 -1.31 -6.08 -20.69
N GLY A 43 -2.56 -6.25 -20.26
CA GLY A 43 -3.19 -7.56 -20.04
C GLY A 43 -2.63 -8.33 -18.85
N TYR A 44 -1.97 -7.63 -17.92
CA TYR A 44 -1.57 -8.22 -16.65
C TYR A 44 -2.80 -8.60 -15.84
N THR A 45 -2.72 -9.71 -15.13
CA THR A 45 -3.84 -10.29 -14.38
C THR A 45 -3.32 -10.86 -13.07
N VAL A 46 -4.04 -10.58 -11.99
CA VAL A 46 -3.80 -11.19 -10.67
C VAL A 46 -5.04 -11.96 -10.28
N THR A 47 -4.88 -13.18 -9.78
CA THR A 47 -5.98 -14.04 -9.40
C THR A 47 -5.96 -14.39 -7.92
N TYR A 48 -7.15 -14.50 -7.33
CA TYR A 48 -7.36 -15.06 -6.01
C TYR A 48 -8.30 -16.26 -6.11
N LYS A 49 -7.81 -17.44 -5.76
CA LYS A 49 -8.55 -18.71 -5.82
C LYS A 49 -9.08 -19.07 -4.44
N THR A 50 -10.37 -19.33 -4.35
CA THR A 50 -11.02 -19.66 -3.08
C THR A 50 -12.16 -20.66 -3.28
N ARG A 51 -12.79 -21.00 -2.18
CA ARG A 51 -14.05 -21.79 -2.16
C ARG A 51 -15.10 -21.03 -1.40
N VAL A 52 -16.34 -21.14 -1.85
CA VAL A 52 -17.53 -20.52 -1.25
C VAL A 52 -18.63 -21.59 -1.10
N TYR A 53 -19.69 -21.29 -0.38
CA TYR A 53 -20.85 -22.18 -0.36
C TYR A 53 -21.46 -22.29 -1.76
N LYS A 54 -22.08 -23.43 -2.07
CA LYS A 54 -22.78 -23.61 -3.36
C LYS A 54 -23.93 -22.62 -3.49
N ASP A 55 -24.12 -22.11 -4.68
CA ASP A 55 -25.22 -21.19 -5.01
C ASP A 55 -26.56 -21.80 -4.66
N GLY A 56 -27.47 -21.00 -4.10
CA GLY A 56 -28.83 -21.41 -3.77
C GLY A 56 -28.96 -22.34 -2.57
N THR A 57 -27.91 -22.51 -1.75
CA THR A 57 -27.96 -23.34 -0.52
C THR A 57 -28.33 -22.55 0.74
N GLY A 58 -28.72 -21.27 0.58
CA GLY A 58 -29.13 -20.39 1.68
C GLY A 58 -27.99 -19.53 2.25
N HIS A 59 -26.78 -19.59 1.65
CA HIS A 59 -25.58 -18.84 2.05
C HIS A 59 -25.18 -17.77 1.02
N ASP A 60 -26.09 -17.37 0.13
CA ASP A 60 -25.77 -16.44 -0.96
C ASP A 60 -25.36 -15.04 -0.48
N GLU A 61 -25.87 -14.59 0.69
CA GLU A 61 -25.45 -13.33 1.30
C GLU A 61 -24.06 -13.45 1.96
N GLU A 62 -23.80 -14.56 2.64
CA GLU A 62 -22.47 -14.82 3.23
C GLU A 62 -21.39 -14.93 2.15
N ASN A 63 -21.71 -15.60 1.03
CA ASN A 63 -20.84 -15.65 -0.14
C ASN A 63 -20.56 -14.25 -0.69
N PHE A 64 -21.61 -13.45 -0.84
CA PHE A 64 -21.47 -12.08 -1.36
C PHE A 64 -20.61 -11.22 -0.42
N ASP A 65 -20.92 -11.19 0.87
CA ASP A 65 -20.19 -10.42 1.87
C ASP A 65 -18.67 -10.78 1.85
N PHE A 66 -18.35 -12.06 1.74
CA PHE A 66 -16.98 -12.54 1.66
C PHE A 66 -16.30 -12.15 0.33
N VAL A 67 -16.92 -12.48 -0.80
CA VAL A 67 -16.33 -12.24 -2.12
C VAL A 67 -16.18 -10.74 -2.42
N GLU A 68 -17.12 -9.92 -1.92
CA GLU A 68 -17.05 -8.48 -2.07
C GLU A 68 -15.84 -7.88 -1.32
N ARG A 69 -15.61 -8.30 -0.05
CA ARG A 69 -14.42 -7.90 0.71
C ARG A 69 -13.12 -8.34 0.04
N MET A 70 -13.08 -9.59 -0.46
CA MET A 70 -11.90 -10.12 -1.15
C MET A 70 -11.66 -9.43 -2.50
N THR A 71 -12.73 -9.13 -3.25
CA THR A 71 -12.63 -8.38 -4.51
C THR A 71 -12.07 -6.97 -4.27
N LYS A 72 -12.60 -6.27 -3.26
CA LYS A 72 -12.08 -4.95 -2.89
C LYS A 72 -10.62 -5.04 -2.45
N ALA A 73 -10.27 -5.99 -1.59
CA ALA A 73 -8.88 -6.15 -1.12
C ALA A 73 -7.94 -6.40 -2.29
N LEU A 74 -8.24 -7.36 -3.16
CA LEU A 74 -7.42 -7.67 -4.33
C LEU A 74 -7.29 -6.48 -5.28
N LEU A 75 -8.39 -5.72 -5.47
CA LEU A 75 -8.41 -4.53 -6.32
C LEU A 75 -7.48 -3.42 -5.81
N TRP A 76 -7.44 -3.16 -4.50
CA TRP A 76 -6.58 -2.13 -3.91
C TRP A 76 -5.13 -2.60 -3.71
N VAL A 77 -4.91 -3.91 -3.62
CA VAL A 77 -3.57 -4.52 -3.63
C VAL A 77 -2.97 -4.46 -5.03
N ALA A 78 -3.64 -5.05 -6.02
CA ALA A 78 -3.08 -5.25 -7.36
C ALA A 78 -3.30 -4.05 -8.30
N GLY A 79 -4.45 -3.39 -8.19
CA GLY A 79 -4.94 -2.42 -9.15
C GLY A 79 -5.51 -3.06 -10.41
N GLY A 80 -6.41 -2.37 -11.09
CA GLY A 80 -6.99 -2.82 -12.36
C GLY A 80 -8.31 -2.16 -12.67
N TYR A 81 -8.79 -2.39 -13.88
CA TYR A 81 -10.04 -1.81 -14.39
C TYR A 81 -11.08 -2.88 -14.77
N LYS A 82 -10.73 -4.17 -14.66
CA LYS A 82 -11.67 -5.24 -14.95
C LYS A 82 -11.59 -6.31 -13.86
N VAL A 83 -12.76 -6.63 -13.29
CA VAL A 83 -12.97 -7.73 -12.34
C VAL A 83 -13.63 -8.89 -13.08
N VAL A 84 -13.09 -10.09 -12.93
CA VAL A 84 -13.71 -11.32 -13.43
C VAL A 84 -14.02 -12.23 -12.25
N ILE A 85 -15.29 -12.61 -12.12
CA ILE A 85 -15.75 -13.61 -11.16
C ILE A 85 -16.00 -14.92 -11.92
N ALA A 86 -15.19 -15.93 -11.67
CA ALA A 86 -15.31 -17.22 -12.33
C ALA A 86 -15.82 -18.29 -11.37
N GLY A 87 -16.86 -19.01 -11.75
CA GLY A 87 -17.43 -20.14 -10.99
C GLY A 87 -18.79 -19.89 -10.32
N SER A 88 -19.31 -18.65 -10.31
CA SER A 88 -20.66 -18.34 -9.83
C SER A 88 -21.24 -17.13 -10.56
N GLU A 89 -22.31 -17.35 -11.29
CA GLU A 89 -23.07 -16.28 -11.95
C GLU A 89 -23.84 -15.44 -10.90
N THR A 90 -24.36 -16.08 -9.86
CA THR A 90 -25.10 -15.42 -8.77
C THR A 90 -24.23 -14.41 -8.03
N ILE A 91 -23.04 -14.82 -7.61
CA ILE A 91 -22.07 -13.92 -6.94
C ILE A 91 -21.62 -12.85 -7.91
N GLY A 92 -21.27 -13.21 -9.16
CA GLY A 92 -20.80 -12.26 -10.16
C GLY A 92 -21.81 -11.17 -10.47
N ALA A 93 -23.12 -11.48 -10.52
CA ALA A 93 -24.18 -10.49 -10.71
C ALA A 93 -24.25 -9.48 -9.53
N LYS A 94 -24.13 -9.95 -8.28
CA LYS A 94 -24.09 -9.08 -7.09
C LYS A 94 -22.82 -8.22 -7.04
N ILE A 95 -21.67 -8.77 -7.39
CA ILE A 95 -20.40 -8.02 -7.48
C ILE A 95 -20.51 -6.95 -8.56
N LYS A 96 -21.10 -7.25 -9.72
CA LYS A 96 -21.33 -6.28 -10.78
C LYS A 96 -22.25 -5.13 -10.34
N GLU A 97 -23.27 -5.40 -9.55
CA GLU A 97 -24.13 -4.38 -8.96
C GLU A 97 -23.35 -3.50 -7.96
N ALA A 98 -22.60 -4.11 -7.06
CA ALA A 98 -21.80 -3.39 -6.06
C ALA A 98 -20.73 -2.51 -6.71
N PHE A 99 -19.98 -3.04 -7.68
CA PHE A 99 -18.92 -2.34 -8.41
C PHE A 99 -19.47 -1.67 -9.69
N SER A 100 -20.44 -0.79 -9.52
CA SER A 100 -21.04 0.02 -10.58
C SER A 100 -21.21 1.47 -10.15
N TYR A 101 -21.50 2.36 -11.09
CA TYR A 101 -21.87 3.74 -10.78
C TYR A 101 -23.13 3.79 -9.90
N GLY A 102 -23.02 4.43 -8.73
CA GLY A 102 -24.10 4.48 -7.75
C GLY A 102 -24.24 3.21 -6.89
N GLY A 103 -23.44 2.18 -7.15
CA GLY A 103 -23.35 0.99 -6.29
C GLY A 103 -22.55 1.26 -5.02
N SER A 104 -22.46 0.26 -4.14
CA SER A 104 -21.72 0.40 -2.86
C SER A 104 -20.22 0.62 -3.05
N ARG A 105 -19.66 0.31 -4.23
CA ARG A 105 -18.26 0.48 -4.61
C ARG A 105 -18.06 1.55 -5.69
N ASP A 106 -18.94 2.53 -5.78
CA ASP A 106 -18.85 3.64 -6.73
C ASP A 106 -17.52 4.40 -6.66
N PHE A 107 -17.00 4.62 -5.45
CA PHE A 107 -15.69 5.24 -5.25
C PHE A 107 -14.57 4.41 -5.89
N ASP A 108 -14.55 3.10 -5.62
CA ASP A 108 -13.53 2.18 -6.13
C ASP A 108 -13.53 2.16 -7.67
N VAL A 109 -14.72 2.10 -8.27
CA VAL A 109 -14.93 2.15 -9.73
C VAL A 109 -14.35 3.44 -10.33
N LYS A 110 -14.75 4.59 -9.82
CA LYS A 110 -14.31 5.90 -10.31
C LYS A 110 -12.81 6.11 -10.15
N PHE A 111 -12.26 5.65 -9.03
CA PHE A 111 -10.82 5.74 -8.78
C PHE A 111 -10.03 4.91 -9.79
N MET A 112 -10.43 3.66 -10.01
CA MET A 112 -9.74 2.78 -10.97
C MET A 112 -9.88 3.25 -12.41
N GLU A 113 -11.04 3.78 -12.81
CA GLU A 113 -11.21 4.42 -14.14
C GLU A 113 -10.26 5.60 -14.32
N ARG A 114 -10.10 6.45 -13.30
CA ARG A 114 -9.15 7.57 -13.33
C ARG A 114 -7.70 7.08 -13.44
N VAL A 115 -7.33 6.06 -12.67
CA VAL A 115 -5.97 5.51 -12.66
C VAL A 115 -5.60 4.86 -13.98
N TYR A 116 -6.49 4.03 -14.53
CA TYR A 116 -6.19 3.25 -15.74
C TYR A 116 -6.68 3.92 -17.04
N GLU A 117 -7.36 5.06 -16.96
CA GLU A 117 -7.97 5.78 -18.11
C GLU A 117 -8.82 4.83 -18.97
N THR A 118 -9.45 3.86 -18.34
CA THR A 118 -10.21 2.78 -18.99
C THR A 118 -11.48 2.53 -18.18
N LYS A 119 -12.60 2.31 -18.88
CA LYS A 119 -13.88 2.03 -18.24
C LYS A 119 -13.76 0.77 -17.36
N PHE A 120 -14.30 0.87 -16.15
CA PHE A 120 -14.33 -0.27 -15.23
C PHE A 120 -15.39 -1.30 -15.64
N GLU A 121 -15.04 -2.56 -15.59
CA GLU A 121 -15.91 -3.65 -16.01
C GLU A 121 -15.93 -4.78 -14.96
N VAL A 122 -17.09 -5.40 -14.80
CA VAL A 122 -17.24 -6.65 -14.05
C VAL A 122 -17.87 -7.69 -14.97
N GLU A 123 -17.21 -8.86 -15.08
CA GLU A 123 -17.64 -9.99 -15.90
C GLU A 123 -17.80 -11.24 -15.07
N SER A 124 -18.80 -12.05 -15.38
CA SER A 124 -18.96 -13.40 -14.81
C SER A 124 -18.71 -14.43 -15.90
N VAL A 125 -17.90 -15.45 -15.57
CA VAL A 125 -17.54 -16.50 -16.52
C VAL A 125 -17.65 -17.88 -15.84
N ALA A 126 -17.68 -18.95 -16.65
CA ALA A 126 -17.56 -20.30 -16.10
C ALA A 126 -16.16 -20.51 -15.48
N LEU A 127 -16.05 -21.39 -14.50
CA LEU A 127 -14.77 -21.63 -13.80
C LEU A 127 -13.65 -22.04 -14.77
N CYS A 128 -13.97 -22.81 -15.81
CA CYS A 128 -12.99 -23.24 -16.83
C CYS A 128 -12.47 -22.09 -17.71
N ASP A 129 -13.15 -20.94 -17.71
CA ASP A 129 -12.79 -19.74 -18.47
C ASP A 129 -12.13 -18.68 -17.59
N ALA A 130 -11.77 -19.04 -16.34
CA ALA A 130 -11.09 -18.14 -15.43
C ALA A 130 -9.75 -17.67 -16.05
N PRO A 131 -9.45 -16.36 -16.02
CA PRO A 131 -8.15 -15.87 -16.46
C PRO A 131 -7.01 -16.48 -15.63
N GLU A 132 -5.87 -16.71 -16.28
CA GLU A 132 -4.64 -17.12 -15.61
C GLU A 132 -3.86 -15.90 -15.09
N ASP A 133 -3.04 -16.12 -14.05
CA ASP A 133 -2.11 -15.10 -13.59
C ASP A 133 -1.13 -14.72 -14.69
N LYS A 134 -0.94 -13.42 -14.84
CA LYS A 134 0.04 -12.85 -15.76
C LYS A 134 0.69 -11.64 -15.11
N SER A 135 1.87 -11.82 -14.56
CA SER A 135 2.65 -10.74 -13.94
C SER A 135 3.41 -9.90 -14.95
N ALA A 136 3.92 -8.75 -14.52
CA ALA A 136 4.91 -7.97 -15.27
C ALA A 136 6.20 -8.77 -15.42
N ALA A 137 6.76 -8.78 -16.64
CA ALA A 137 7.96 -9.56 -16.94
C ALA A 137 9.29 -8.81 -16.70
N ALA A 138 9.26 -7.48 -16.46
CA ALA A 138 10.47 -6.69 -16.29
C ALA A 138 10.81 -6.57 -14.80
N PRO A 139 12.05 -6.92 -14.39
CA PRO A 139 12.53 -6.66 -13.05
C PRO A 139 12.66 -5.15 -12.83
N ILE A 140 12.13 -4.65 -11.71
CA ILE A 140 12.22 -3.26 -11.29
C ILE A 140 12.95 -3.24 -9.94
N GLY A 141 14.12 -2.58 -9.90
CA GLY A 141 14.90 -2.41 -8.68
C GLY A 141 16.22 -3.18 -8.67
N ARG A 142 17.09 -2.81 -7.73
CA ARG A 142 18.43 -3.40 -7.46
C ARG A 142 19.46 -3.23 -8.58
N HIS A 143 19.18 -2.43 -9.61
CA HIS A 143 20.15 -2.12 -10.65
C HIS A 143 21.10 -1.00 -10.18
N LEU A 144 22.36 -1.31 -9.93
CA LEU A 144 23.33 -0.36 -9.34
C LEU A 144 24.51 -0.04 -10.26
N ASP A 145 24.60 -0.65 -11.44
CA ASP A 145 25.62 -0.41 -12.44
C ASP A 145 25.44 0.96 -13.12
N GLY A 146 26.52 1.53 -13.65
CA GLY A 146 26.53 2.79 -14.38
C GLY A 146 26.35 4.05 -13.52
N CYS A 147 25.95 5.15 -14.17
CA CYS A 147 25.75 6.47 -13.57
C CYS A 147 24.25 6.77 -13.49
N ARG A 148 23.68 6.84 -12.31
CA ARG A 148 22.23 6.88 -12.07
C ARG A 148 21.81 8.09 -11.27
N ILE A 149 20.68 8.69 -11.62
CA ILE A 149 20.01 9.67 -10.78
C ILE A 149 18.91 8.94 -9.99
N GLY A 150 18.91 9.13 -8.68
CA GLY A 150 17.77 8.79 -7.82
C GLY A 150 17.12 10.05 -7.30
N PHE A 151 15.82 10.20 -7.53
CA PHE A 151 15.04 11.34 -7.07
C PHE A 151 13.91 10.87 -6.16
N ASP A 152 13.77 11.48 -4.99
CA ASP A 152 12.71 11.22 -4.04
C ASP A 152 11.88 12.50 -3.82
N ALA A 153 10.64 12.48 -4.29
CA ALA A 153 9.71 13.59 -4.22
C ALA A 153 8.81 13.48 -2.98
N GLY A 154 9.30 13.96 -1.85
CA GLY A 154 8.54 14.04 -0.61
C GLY A 154 7.55 15.21 -0.58
N GLY A 155 6.65 15.19 0.41
CA GLY A 155 5.63 16.25 0.58
C GLY A 155 6.13 17.55 1.20
N SER A 156 7.30 17.56 1.82
CA SER A 156 7.93 18.70 2.50
C SER A 156 9.35 18.99 2.02
N ASP A 157 10.00 17.99 1.45
CA ASP A 157 11.35 18.05 0.93
C ASP A 157 11.48 17.19 -0.32
N ARG A 158 12.45 17.49 -1.15
CA ARG A 158 12.86 16.67 -2.28
C ARG A 158 14.31 16.25 -2.07
N LYS A 159 14.62 15.00 -2.36
CA LYS A 159 15.97 14.46 -2.27
C LYS A 159 16.44 13.99 -3.63
N VAL A 160 17.72 14.22 -3.92
CA VAL A 160 18.32 13.71 -5.13
C VAL A 160 19.70 13.12 -4.81
N SER A 161 20.02 11.99 -5.44
CA SER A 161 21.34 11.36 -5.35
C SER A 161 21.92 11.12 -6.74
N ALA A 162 23.22 11.35 -6.86
CA ALA A 162 24.03 10.87 -7.97
C ALA A 162 24.74 9.59 -7.53
N VAL A 163 24.47 8.48 -8.21
CA VAL A 163 24.97 7.16 -7.86
C VAL A 163 25.83 6.63 -9.00
N VAL A 164 27.06 6.21 -8.70
CA VAL A 164 28.00 5.66 -9.68
C VAL A 164 28.38 4.25 -9.23
N ASN A 165 27.99 3.24 -10.00
CA ASN A 165 28.24 1.82 -9.70
C ASN A 165 27.85 1.44 -8.25
N GLY A 166 26.69 1.88 -7.80
CA GLY A 166 26.15 1.61 -6.49
C GLY A 166 26.63 2.54 -5.36
N GLU A 167 27.60 3.40 -5.61
CA GLU A 167 28.08 4.37 -4.61
C GLU A 167 27.44 5.75 -4.81
N SER A 168 26.84 6.31 -3.75
CA SER A 168 26.34 7.68 -3.78
C SER A 168 27.51 8.66 -3.74
N VAL A 169 27.79 9.30 -4.86
CA VAL A 169 28.86 10.30 -4.99
C VAL A 169 28.38 11.73 -4.66
N TYR A 170 27.08 11.92 -4.63
CA TYR A 170 26.43 13.18 -4.24
C TYR A 170 25.02 12.92 -3.75
N SER A 171 24.59 13.66 -2.73
CA SER A 171 23.21 13.69 -2.28
C SER A 171 22.85 15.08 -1.77
N GLU A 172 21.64 15.53 -2.07
CA GLU A 172 21.10 16.81 -1.65
C GLU A 172 19.65 16.67 -1.21
N GLU A 173 19.27 17.38 -0.17
CA GLU A 173 17.90 17.53 0.30
C GLU A 173 17.51 19.00 0.31
N VAL A 174 16.39 19.33 -0.32
CA VAL A 174 15.88 20.71 -0.43
C VAL A 174 14.42 20.76 0.01
N VAL A 175 14.13 21.66 0.93
CA VAL A 175 12.76 21.96 1.35
C VAL A 175 11.98 22.56 0.19
N TRP A 176 10.76 22.05 -0.05
CA TRP A 176 9.85 22.58 -1.05
C TRP A 176 8.39 22.46 -0.56
N PHE A 177 7.45 23.08 -1.27
CA PHE A 177 6.04 23.18 -0.85
C PHE A 177 5.08 22.73 -1.96
N PRO A 178 5.16 21.49 -2.45
CA PRO A 178 4.41 21.05 -3.63
C PRO A 178 2.91 21.00 -3.38
N LYS A 179 2.48 20.58 -2.18
CA LYS A 179 1.05 20.40 -1.83
C LYS A 179 0.25 21.70 -1.77
N THR A 180 0.94 22.83 -1.61
CA THR A 180 0.32 24.16 -1.47
C THR A 180 0.45 25.01 -2.72
N ASN A 181 1.24 24.57 -3.71
CA ASN A 181 1.46 25.29 -4.95
C ASN A 181 0.51 24.79 -6.05
N SER A 182 -0.14 25.71 -6.75
CA SER A 182 -1.07 25.43 -7.85
C SER A 182 -0.42 25.51 -9.23
N ASP A 183 0.81 26.02 -9.31
CA ASP A 183 1.52 26.19 -10.59
C ASP A 183 2.32 24.92 -10.92
N PRO A 184 2.00 24.18 -11.99
CA PRO A 184 2.78 23.02 -12.42
C PRO A 184 4.25 23.35 -12.72
N GLU A 185 4.54 24.58 -13.14
CA GLU A 185 5.90 25.02 -13.45
C GLU A 185 6.80 25.02 -12.21
N TYR A 186 6.25 25.35 -11.04
CA TYR A 186 6.99 25.25 -9.78
C TYR A 186 7.50 23.83 -9.53
N HIS A 187 6.64 22.83 -9.76
CA HIS A 187 7.00 21.43 -9.60
C HIS A 187 8.02 21.00 -10.63
N TYR A 188 7.77 21.33 -11.89
CA TYR A 188 8.65 21.00 -13.01
C TYR A 188 10.07 21.54 -12.81
N GLN A 189 10.21 22.83 -12.52
CA GLN A 189 11.51 23.48 -12.30
C GLN A 189 12.22 22.90 -11.06
N GLY A 190 11.48 22.62 -9.98
CA GLY A 190 12.05 21.99 -8.80
C GLY A 190 12.65 20.62 -9.08
N ILE A 191 11.94 19.77 -9.84
CA ILE A 191 12.40 18.43 -10.21
C ILE A 191 13.60 18.55 -11.18
N LEU A 192 13.50 19.38 -12.20
CA LEU A 192 14.53 19.57 -13.22
C LEU A 192 15.84 20.07 -12.62
N GLU A 193 15.79 21.06 -11.73
CA GLU A 193 16.96 21.60 -11.04
C GLU A 193 17.69 20.53 -10.22
N ALA A 194 16.94 19.75 -9.43
CA ALA A 194 17.51 18.67 -8.64
C ALA A 194 18.18 17.62 -9.52
N MET A 195 17.53 17.17 -10.60
CA MET A 195 18.08 16.17 -11.51
C MET A 195 19.29 16.71 -12.29
N LYS A 196 19.28 17.97 -12.75
CA LYS A 196 20.45 18.63 -13.39
C LYS A 196 21.62 18.74 -12.42
N THR A 197 21.35 19.05 -11.15
CA THR A 197 22.40 19.12 -10.11
C THR A 197 23.08 17.76 -9.96
N ALA A 198 22.31 16.68 -9.79
CA ALA A 198 22.85 15.32 -9.69
C ALA A 198 23.61 14.92 -10.98
N ALA A 199 23.05 15.18 -12.15
CA ALA A 199 23.68 14.91 -13.43
C ALA A 199 25.06 15.58 -13.54
N SER A 200 25.22 16.82 -13.04
CA SER A 200 26.49 17.56 -13.07
C SER A 200 27.61 16.95 -12.22
N LYS A 201 27.28 15.99 -11.35
CA LYS A 201 28.23 15.29 -10.46
C LYS A 201 28.75 13.98 -11.04
N MET A 202 28.29 13.60 -12.23
CA MET A 202 28.63 12.35 -12.90
C MET A 202 29.13 12.62 -14.32
N PRO A 203 29.96 11.74 -14.91
CA PRO A 203 30.47 11.93 -16.28
C PRO A 203 29.35 11.77 -17.34
N ARG A 204 28.28 11.09 -17.03
CA ARG A 204 27.11 10.87 -17.89
C ARG A 204 25.92 10.44 -17.01
N VAL A 205 24.73 10.29 -17.59
CA VAL A 205 23.56 9.70 -16.93
C VAL A 205 23.09 8.52 -17.76
N ASP A 206 23.09 7.34 -17.17
CA ASP A 206 22.70 6.09 -17.81
C ASP A 206 21.25 5.69 -17.47
N ALA A 207 20.73 6.13 -16.31
CA ALA A 207 19.35 5.82 -15.87
C ALA A 207 18.84 6.83 -14.83
N ILE A 208 17.51 6.98 -14.74
CA ILE A 208 16.82 7.84 -13.76
C ILE A 208 15.76 7.03 -13.05
N GLY A 209 15.85 6.95 -11.73
CA GLY A 209 14.78 6.35 -10.89
C GLY A 209 14.12 7.41 -10.02
N VAL A 210 12.80 7.34 -9.92
CA VAL A 210 11.97 8.29 -9.16
C VAL A 210 11.14 7.55 -8.11
N SER A 211 11.26 8.00 -6.86
CA SER A 211 10.38 7.69 -5.74
C SER A 211 9.43 8.86 -5.54
N SER A 212 8.12 8.62 -5.50
CA SER A 212 7.18 9.71 -5.28
C SER A 212 5.84 9.21 -4.73
N ALA A 213 5.24 9.98 -3.81
CA ALA A 213 3.93 9.65 -3.26
C ALA A 213 2.85 9.76 -4.33
N GLY A 214 2.11 8.68 -4.57
CA GLY A 214 1.02 8.63 -5.54
C GLY A 214 0.90 7.32 -6.30
N VAL A 215 0.00 7.31 -7.27
CA VAL A 215 -0.27 6.17 -8.15
C VAL A 215 0.32 6.44 -9.53
N TYR A 216 1.12 5.51 -10.00
CA TYR A 216 1.85 5.59 -11.27
C TYR A 216 1.47 4.42 -12.19
N VAL A 217 1.24 4.73 -13.46
CA VAL A 217 1.00 3.72 -14.51
C VAL A 217 1.87 4.07 -15.71
N ASP A 218 2.73 3.14 -16.11
CA ASP A 218 3.67 3.34 -17.22
C ASP A 218 4.50 4.63 -17.06
N ASN A 219 5.04 4.87 -15.85
CA ASN A 219 5.83 6.04 -15.46
C ASN A 219 5.08 7.39 -15.51
N ARG A 220 3.75 7.36 -15.68
CA ARG A 220 2.88 8.53 -15.68
C ARG A 220 2.22 8.74 -14.32
N ILE A 221 2.09 9.98 -13.92
CA ILE A 221 1.43 10.38 -12.67
C ILE A 221 -0.09 10.31 -12.87
N MET A 222 -0.77 9.37 -12.21
CA MET A 222 -2.23 9.22 -12.33
C MET A 222 -2.98 9.89 -11.20
N VAL A 223 -2.49 9.72 -9.95
CA VAL A 223 -2.99 10.39 -8.76
C VAL A 223 -1.80 10.68 -7.85
N ALA A 224 -1.61 11.91 -7.38
CA ALA A 224 -0.55 12.22 -6.45
C ALA A 224 -0.88 13.43 -5.55
N SER A 225 -0.66 13.25 -4.25
CA SER A 225 -0.93 14.30 -3.25
C SER A 225 -0.02 15.53 -3.38
N LEU A 226 1.08 15.41 -4.09
CA LEU A 226 2.00 16.53 -4.36
C LEU A 226 1.35 17.64 -5.21
N PHE A 227 0.34 17.30 -6.02
CA PHE A 227 -0.30 18.19 -6.98
C PHE A 227 -1.74 18.56 -6.59
N LEU A 228 -2.11 18.48 -5.31
CA LEU A 228 -3.47 18.71 -4.81
C LEU A 228 -4.07 20.08 -5.16
N LYS A 229 -3.24 21.09 -5.38
CA LYS A 229 -3.69 22.44 -5.74
C LYS A 229 -3.65 22.74 -7.23
N VAL A 230 -3.07 21.85 -8.02
CA VAL A 230 -3.07 21.96 -9.49
C VAL A 230 -4.47 21.64 -10.01
N SER A 231 -4.97 22.42 -10.97
CA SER A 231 -6.27 22.15 -11.60
C SER A 231 -6.25 20.84 -12.38
N ASP A 232 -7.40 20.19 -12.53
CA ASP A 232 -7.50 18.94 -13.33
C ASP A 232 -7.03 19.16 -14.78
N GLU A 233 -7.31 20.33 -15.37
CA GLU A 233 -6.88 20.68 -16.73
C GLU A 233 -5.36 20.78 -16.85
N ASP A 234 -4.69 21.45 -15.91
CA ASP A 234 -3.25 21.56 -15.89
C ASP A 234 -2.60 20.22 -15.50
N PHE A 235 -3.24 19.46 -14.62
CA PHE A 235 -2.76 18.11 -14.26
C PHE A 235 -2.69 17.22 -15.49
N ASP A 236 -3.76 17.15 -16.27
CA ASP A 236 -3.80 16.34 -17.48
C ASP A 236 -2.79 16.77 -18.55
N LYS A 237 -2.58 18.07 -18.70
CA LYS A 237 -1.72 18.63 -19.77
C LYS A 237 -0.23 18.71 -19.39
N LYS A 238 0.09 18.95 -18.11
CA LYS A 238 1.45 19.35 -17.69
C LYS A 238 2.03 18.45 -16.59
N VAL A 239 1.19 17.73 -15.82
CA VAL A 239 1.67 16.93 -14.69
C VAL A 239 1.82 15.46 -15.05
N LYS A 240 0.85 14.87 -15.74
CA LYS A 240 0.85 13.41 -16.03
C LYS A 240 2.18 12.87 -16.55
N ASN A 241 2.86 13.60 -17.42
CA ASN A 241 4.13 13.19 -18.03
C ASN A 241 5.34 13.91 -17.45
N MET A 242 5.20 14.65 -16.35
CA MET A 242 6.22 15.57 -15.86
C MET A 242 7.59 14.90 -15.66
N TYR A 243 7.65 13.71 -15.04
CA TYR A 243 8.91 13.00 -14.85
C TYR A 243 9.53 12.55 -16.17
N LEU A 244 8.71 12.08 -17.11
CA LEU A 244 9.15 11.69 -18.45
C LEU A 244 9.69 12.89 -19.24
N ASP A 245 9.06 14.05 -19.09
CA ASP A 245 9.49 15.27 -19.79
C ASP A 245 10.77 15.84 -19.18
N VAL A 246 10.90 15.81 -17.86
CA VAL A 246 12.17 16.17 -17.19
C VAL A 246 13.31 15.23 -17.59
N ALA A 247 13.05 13.92 -17.68
CA ALA A 247 14.08 12.97 -18.11
C ALA A 247 14.62 13.27 -19.51
N LYS A 248 13.77 13.69 -20.46
CA LYS A 248 14.17 14.12 -21.81
C LYS A 248 15.10 15.36 -21.79
N GLU A 249 14.89 16.28 -20.84
CA GLU A 249 15.76 17.45 -20.65
C GLU A 249 17.14 17.08 -20.08
N ILE A 250 17.25 15.95 -19.36
CA ILE A 250 18.54 15.44 -18.87
C ILE A 250 19.32 14.77 -20.01
N GLY A 251 18.63 14.01 -20.87
CA GLY A 251 19.22 13.40 -22.05
C GLY A 251 18.23 12.53 -22.84
N GLU A 252 18.51 12.39 -24.13
CA GLU A 252 17.71 11.57 -25.01
C GLU A 252 17.84 10.07 -24.69
N ASN A 253 16.73 9.35 -24.67
CA ASN A 253 16.67 7.89 -24.49
C ASN A 253 17.23 7.35 -23.15
N ILE A 254 17.30 8.17 -22.12
CA ILE A 254 17.67 7.70 -20.79
C ILE A 254 16.49 6.90 -20.23
N PRO A 255 16.66 5.61 -19.83
CA PRO A 255 15.62 4.85 -19.17
C PRO A 255 15.23 5.50 -17.84
N ILE A 256 13.93 5.62 -17.64
CA ILE A 256 13.35 6.16 -16.40
C ILE A 256 12.33 5.17 -15.84
N GLU A 257 12.35 4.99 -14.52
CA GLU A 257 11.32 4.24 -13.79
C GLU A 257 10.81 5.07 -12.61
N VAL A 258 9.48 5.16 -12.51
CA VAL A 258 8.79 5.92 -11.46
C VAL A 258 7.96 4.96 -10.62
N ALA A 259 8.24 4.90 -9.32
CA ALA A 259 7.53 4.05 -8.38
C ALA A 259 6.94 4.84 -7.21
N ASN A 260 5.93 4.26 -6.57
CA ASN A 260 5.38 4.76 -5.33
C ASN A 260 6.45 4.79 -4.23
N ASP A 261 6.44 5.80 -3.38
CA ASP A 261 7.42 5.98 -2.29
C ASP A 261 7.36 4.83 -1.25
N GLY A 262 6.20 4.21 -1.05
CA GLY A 262 6.05 3.00 -0.23
C GLY A 262 6.81 1.81 -0.82
N ASP A 263 6.70 1.57 -2.13
CA ASP A 263 7.43 0.50 -2.82
C ASP A 263 8.96 0.74 -2.78
N VAL A 264 9.39 1.97 -3.02
CA VAL A 264 10.82 2.31 -2.94
C VAL A 264 11.35 2.20 -1.51
N THR A 265 10.52 2.52 -0.51
CA THR A 265 10.88 2.31 0.90
C THR A 265 11.02 0.81 1.24
N ALA A 266 10.10 -0.02 0.74
CA ALA A 266 10.21 -1.48 0.89
C ALA A 266 11.46 -2.02 0.19
N LEU A 267 11.79 -1.51 -1.00
CA LEU A 267 13.02 -1.86 -1.74
C LEU A 267 14.28 -1.46 -0.96
N ALA A 268 14.33 -0.24 -0.41
CA ALA A 268 15.43 0.19 0.44
C ALA A 268 15.62 -0.75 1.65
N GLY A 269 14.52 -1.12 2.31
CA GLY A 269 14.55 -2.07 3.41
C GLY A 269 15.00 -3.47 2.98
N ALA A 270 14.56 -3.95 1.82
CA ALA A 270 15.02 -5.24 1.26
C ALA A 270 16.52 -5.22 0.94
N MET A 271 17.02 -4.10 0.43
CA MET A 271 18.46 -3.91 0.20
C MET A 271 19.27 -3.84 1.50
N ASP A 272 18.73 -3.21 2.56
CA ASP A 272 19.35 -3.14 3.88
C ASP A 272 19.39 -4.50 4.58
N LEU A 273 18.32 -5.30 4.44
CA LEU A 273 18.23 -6.68 4.97
C LEU A 273 19.07 -7.67 4.16
N ASP A 274 19.46 -7.31 2.94
CA ASP A 274 20.05 -8.22 1.94
C ASP A 274 19.17 -9.45 1.69
N ASP A 275 17.83 -9.24 1.65
CA ASP A 275 16.83 -10.28 1.46
C ASP A 275 15.61 -9.74 0.69
N ASN A 276 14.66 -10.61 0.35
CA ASN A 276 13.50 -10.32 -0.49
C ASN A 276 12.19 -10.68 0.24
N ALA A 277 11.06 -10.64 -0.50
CA ALA A 277 9.73 -10.90 0.04
C ALA A 277 9.39 -9.97 1.22
N VAL A 278 9.52 -8.67 0.98
CA VAL A 278 9.41 -7.62 1.99
C VAL A 278 8.11 -6.83 1.78
N LEU A 279 7.25 -6.81 2.79
CA LEU A 279 6.10 -5.91 2.88
C LEU A 279 6.46 -4.74 3.80
N GLY A 280 6.48 -3.53 3.28
CA GLY A 280 6.60 -2.29 4.05
C GLY A 280 5.23 -1.71 4.37
N VAL A 281 4.99 -1.34 5.63
CA VAL A 281 3.77 -0.65 6.05
C VAL A 281 4.15 0.58 6.85
N ALA A 282 3.81 1.75 6.33
CA ALA A 282 4.06 3.02 6.99
C ALA A 282 2.77 3.54 7.65
N MET A 283 2.79 3.68 8.98
CA MET A 283 1.69 4.17 9.80
C MET A 283 1.93 5.64 10.15
N GLY A 284 1.35 6.54 9.36
CA GLY A 284 1.54 7.98 9.48
C GLY A 284 0.24 8.76 9.56
N THR A 285 0.13 9.84 8.78
CA THR A 285 -1.13 10.59 8.57
C THR A 285 -2.17 9.68 7.91
N SER A 286 -1.73 8.85 6.97
CA SER A 286 -2.46 7.75 6.38
C SER A 286 -1.64 6.47 6.55
N GLU A 287 -2.16 5.36 6.06
CA GLU A 287 -1.40 4.14 5.85
C GLU A 287 -0.81 4.17 4.44
N ALA A 288 0.42 3.69 4.28
CA ALA A 288 1.03 3.45 2.98
C ALA A 288 1.65 2.06 2.95
N GLY A 289 1.47 1.35 1.85
CA GLY A 289 2.03 0.03 1.62
C GLY A 289 3.11 0.06 0.53
N GLY A 290 3.99 -0.94 0.54
CA GLY A 290 4.93 -1.20 -0.53
C GLY A 290 5.41 -2.64 -0.46
N TYR A 291 5.71 -3.24 -1.61
CA TYR A 291 6.05 -4.65 -1.65
C TYR A 291 7.20 -4.95 -2.62
N VAL A 292 8.14 -5.74 -2.13
CA VAL A 292 9.20 -6.38 -2.91
C VAL A 292 8.96 -7.88 -2.91
N ASP A 293 8.87 -8.47 -4.08
CA ASP A 293 8.56 -9.88 -4.28
C ASP A 293 9.73 -10.82 -3.88
N PRO A 294 9.55 -12.15 -3.89
CA PRO A 294 10.63 -13.10 -3.58
C PRO A 294 11.84 -13.01 -4.52
N ASP A 295 11.66 -12.52 -5.74
CA ASP A 295 12.74 -12.34 -6.71
C ASP A 295 13.46 -10.99 -6.54
N GLY A 296 12.99 -10.13 -5.63
CA GLY A 296 13.59 -8.84 -5.30
C GLY A 296 13.10 -7.67 -6.14
N ASN A 297 11.96 -7.83 -6.83
CA ASN A 297 11.40 -6.84 -7.74
C ASN A 297 10.20 -6.10 -7.13
N ILE A 298 9.98 -4.86 -7.57
CA ILE A 298 8.73 -4.14 -7.38
C ILE A 298 7.72 -4.66 -8.42
N THR A 299 6.52 -5.04 -7.95
CA THR A 299 5.49 -5.69 -8.79
C THR A 299 4.73 -4.73 -9.71
N GLY A 300 4.80 -3.43 -9.45
CA GLY A 300 3.96 -2.43 -10.08
C GLY A 300 2.48 -2.57 -9.72
N TRP A 301 2.16 -3.20 -8.60
CA TRP A 301 0.83 -3.22 -7.99
C TRP A 301 0.54 -1.86 -7.33
N LEU A 302 -0.74 -1.58 -7.02
CA LEU A 302 -1.10 -0.32 -6.36
C LEU A 302 -0.57 -0.26 -4.92
N ASN A 303 -0.64 -1.36 -4.20
CA ASN A 303 -0.26 -1.47 -2.79
C ASN A 303 -0.92 -0.42 -1.87
N GLU A 304 -2.13 0.04 -2.25
CA GLU A 304 -2.90 1.05 -1.50
C GLU A 304 -3.62 0.41 -0.31
N LEU A 305 -2.84 -0.06 0.67
CA LEU A 305 -3.34 -0.79 1.85
C LEU A 305 -4.32 0.05 2.68
N ALA A 306 -4.26 1.37 2.61
CA ALA A 306 -5.19 2.28 3.26
C ALA A 306 -6.67 1.98 2.94
N PHE A 307 -6.96 1.51 1.74
CA PHE A 307 -8.31 1.16 1.30
C PHE A 307 -8.62 -0.35 1.35
N VAL A 308 -7.63 -1.17 1.68
CA VAL A 308 -7.83 -2.61 1.86
C VAL A 308 -8.62 -2.85 3.13
N PRO A 309 -9.76 -3.55 3.09
CA PRO A 309 -10.51 -3.89 4.30
C PRO A 309 -9.71 -4.90 5.14
N VAL A 310 -9.67 -4.69 6.45
CA VAL A 310 -9.00 -5.57 7.42
C VAL A 310 -9.97 -6.07 8.50
N ASP A 311 -11.12 -5.39 8.65
CA ASP A 311 -12.18 -5.70 9.60
C ASP A 311 -13.50 -5.94 8.87
N ALA A 312 -14.14 -7.08 9.15
CA ALA A 312 -15.44 -7.47 8.62
C ALA A 312 -16.62 -6.97 9.46
N CYS A 313 -16.38 -6.31 10.59
CA CYS A 313 -17.44 -5.77 11.44
C CYS A 313 -18.19 -4.65 10.69
N LYS A 314 -19.48 -4.83 10.41
CA LYS A 314 -20.29 -3.85 9.68
C LYS A 314 -20.49 -2.52 10.44
N ASN A 315 -20.19 -2.49 11.75
CA ASN A 315 -20.21 -1.29 12.59
C ASN A 315 -18.82 -0.68 12.79
N ALA A 316 -17.81 -1.17 12.07
CA ALA A 316 -16.47 -0.61 12.11
C ALA A 316 -16.41 0.83 11.58
N MET A 317 -15.38 1.56 11.97
CA MET A 317 -15.18 2.95 11.53
C MET A 317 -15.14 3.04 10.01
N VAL A 318 -15.90 4.00 9.48
CA VAL A 318 -15.97 4.29 8.05
C VAL A 318 -14.82 5.21 7.64
N ASP A 319 -14.18 4.90 6.52
CA ASP A 319 -13.26 5.80 5.86
C ASP A 319 -14.03 6.86 5.07
N GLU A 320 -13.76 8.14 5.32
CA GLU A 320 -14.49 9.26 4.75
C GLU A 320 -14.27 9.43 3.23
N TRP A 321 -13.17 8.87 2.71
CA TRP A 321 -12.84 8.96 1.28
C TRP A 321 -13.61 7.94 0.46
N SER A 322 -13.52 6.67 0.87
CA SER A 322 -14.16 5.58 0.15
C SER A 322 -15.62 5.35 0.56
N GLY A 323 -16.04 5.89 1.72
CA GLY A 323 -17.35 5.60 2.30
C GLY A 323 -17.48 4.18 2.82
N ASP A 324 -16.37 3.42 2.92
CA ASP A 324 -16.37 2.02 3.32
C ASP A 324 -15.87 1.83 4.75
N TYR A 325 -16.36 0.77 5.40
CA TYR A 325 -15.99 0.41 6.77
C TYR A 325 -14.80 -0.57 6.80
N GLY A 326 -14.07 -0.56 7.89
CA GLY A 326 -13.04 -1.55 8.18
C GLY A 326 -11.77 -1.42 7.33
N CYS A 327 -11.55 -0.29 6.64
CA CYS A 327 -10.38 -0.03 5.82
C CYS A 327 -9.12 0.20 6.66
N GLY A 328 -7.97 -0.29 6.19
CA GLY A 328 -6.68 -0.26 6.86
C GLY A 328 -6.29 1.10 7.42
N VAL A 329 -6.57 2.20 6.71
CA VAL A 329 -6.28 3.56 7.17
C VAL A 329 -6.89 3.88 8.55
N LYS A 330 -8.04 3.29 8.90
CA LYS A 330 -8.70 3.49 10.21
C LYS A 330 -8.11 2.63 11.32
N TYR A 331 -7.10 1.81 11.01
CA TYR A 331 -6.41 0.89 11.92
C TYR A 331 -4.92 1.20 12.02
N PHE A 332 -4.27 1.52 10.90
CA PHE A 332 -2.81 1.64 10.76
C PHE A 332 -2.35 3.05 10.39
N SER A 333 -3.02 4.04 10.95
CA SER A 333 -2.65 5.45 10.84
C SER A 333 -2.87 6.17 12.18
N GLN A 334 -2.64 7.49 12.20
CA GLN A 334 -3.02 8.32 13.34
C GLN A 334 -4.51 8.21 13.70
N ASP A 335 -5.38 7.91 12.73
CA ASP A 335 -6.82 7.73 12.97
C ASP A 335 -7.09 6.50 13.83
N GLY A 336 -6.30 5.42 13.68
CA GLY A 336 -6.37 4.24 14.55
C GLY A 336 -6.09 4.58 16.01
N VAL A 337 -5.11 5.43 16.27
CA VAL A 337 -4.78 5.93 17.62
C VAL A 337 -5.90 6.80 18.16
N ILE A 338 -6.39 7.73 17.36
CA ILE A 338 -7.44 8.70 17.76
C ILE A 338 -8.76 7.97 18.06
N LYS A 339 -9.16 7.03 17.22
CA LYS A 339 -10.41 6.27 17.43
C LYS A 339 -10.40 5.45 18.72
N LEU A 340 -9.24 4.95 19.14
CA LEU A 340 -9.10 4.11 20.33
C LEU A 340 -8.95 4.94 21.63
N ALA A 341 -8.55 6.21 21.55
CA ALA A 341 -8.35 7.06 22.71
C ALA A 341 -9.57 7.14 23.66
N PRO A 342 -10.81 7.36 23.18
CA PRO A 342 -11.99 7.36 24.04
C PRO A 342 -12.24 6.03 24.75
N PHE A 343 -11.99 4.91 24.06
CA PHE A 343 -12.16 3.56 24.65
C PHE A 343 -11.08 3.26 25.70
N ALA A 344 -9.91 3.90 25.60
CA ALA A 344 -8.88 3.87 26.63
C ALA A 344 -9.14 4.86 27.78
N GLY A 345 -10.20 5.69 27.70
CA GLY A 345 -10.46 6.76 28.67
C GLY A 345 -9.52 7.95 28.57
N ILE A 346 -9.00 8.22 27.36
CA ILE A 346 -8.19 9.40 27.04
C ILE A 346 -9.07 10.38 26.24
N GLU A 347 -9.31 11.54 26.83
CA GLU A 347 -10.00 12.64 26.15
C GLU A 347 -8.99 13.44 25.33
N LEU A 348 -9.28 13.64 24.05
CA LEU A 348 -8.49 14.45 23.12
C LEU A 348 -9.27 15.72 22.79
N ASP A 349 -8.62 16.88 22.93
CA ASP A 349 -9.24 18.16 22.57
C ASP A 349 -9.64 18.14 21.08
N GLU A 350 -10.92 18.44 20.81
CA GLU A 350 -11.48 18.44 19.46
C GLU A 350 -10.81 19.45 18.52
N ASN A 351 -10.29 20.55 19.07
CA ASN A 351 -9.62 21.62 18.32
C ASN A 351 -8.20 21.25 17.85
N LEU A 352 -7.62 20.17 18.38
CA LEU A 352 -6.32 19.69 17.93
C LEU A 352 -6.43 19.02 16.58
N SER A 353 -5.44 19.27 15.73
CA SER A 353 -5.26 18.50 14.50
C SER A 353 -4.99 17.02 14.81
N PRO A 354 -5.27 16.10 13.87
CA PRO A 354 -4.97 14.68 14.07
C PRO A 354 -3.51 14.39 14.46
N ALA A 355 -2.56 15.12 13.88
CA ALA A 355 -1.15 14.99 14.23
C ALA A 355 -0.83 15.45 15.67
N GLU A 356 -1.51 16.47 16.17
CA GLU A 356 -1.38 16.94 17.57
C GLU A 356 -2.04 15.94 18.52
N LYS A 357 -3.21 15.40 18.18
CA LYS A 357 -3.85 14.31 18.95
C LYS A 357 -2.95 13.09 19.10
N LEU A 358 -2.28 12.67 18.02
CA LEU A 358 -1.27 11.61 18.08
C LEU A 358 -0.15 11.96 19.07
N LYS A 359 0.39 13.18 19.02
CA LYS A 359 1.44 13.63 19.96
C LYS A 359 1.00 13.59 21.41
N VAL A 360 -0.28 13.89 21.72
CA VAL A 360 -0.81 13.75 23.09
C VAL A 360 -0.72 12.31 23.57
N VAL A 361 -1.16 11.35 22.75
CA VAL A 361 -1.08 9.92 23.11
C VAL A 361 0.37 9.45 23.24
N GLN A 362 1.26 9.87 22.32
CA GLN A 362 2.69 9.54 22.37
C GLN A 362 3.36 10.11 23.62
N LYS A 363 2.98 11.31 24.05
CA LYS A 363 3.49 11.89 25.31
C LYS A 363 3.02 11.07 26.52
N LEU A 364 1.74 10.71 26.61
CA LEU A 364 1.22 9.84 27.65
C LEU A 364 1.95 8.48 27.66
N MET A 365 2.26 7.93 26.47
CA MET A 365 3.03 6.69 26.34
C MET A 365 4.43 6.85 26.93
N ALA A 366 5.15 7.91 26.63
CA ALA A 366 6.47 8.22 27.17
C ALA A 366 6.47 8.46 28.69
N GLU A 367 5.33 8.88 29.24
CA GLU A 367 5.12 9.04 30.69
C GLU A 367 4.71 7.73 31.39
N GLY A 368 4.60 6.63 30.65
CA GLY A 368 4.25 5.30 31.16
C GLY A 368 2.75 5.11 31.43
N ASP A 369 1.88 5.89 30.81
CA ASP A 369 0.42 5.75 30.97
C ASP A 369 -0.08 4.45 30.30
N LYS A 370 -0.65 3.57 31.12
CA LYS A 370 -1.18 2.29 30.67
C LYS A 370 -2.30 2.40 29.65
N ARG A 371 -3.06 3.49 29.68
CA ARG A 371 -4.16 3.74 28.73
C ARG A 371 -3.61 3.95 27.32
N ALA A 372 -2.50 4.69 27.21
CA ALA A 372 -1.78 4.86 25.94
C ALA A 372 -1.18 3.52 25.49
N ALA A 373 -0.58 2.75 26.37
CA ALA A 373 -0.06 1.42 26.07
C ALA A 373 -1.15 0.47 25.54
N ASP A 374 -2.37 0.52 26.09
CA ASP A 374 -3.51 -0.29 25.65
C ASP A 374 -3.95 0.05 24.21
N ILE A 375 -3.78 1.30 23.76
CA ILE A 375 -4.01 1.72 22.38
C ILE A 375 -3.03 0.99 21.44
N TYR A 376 -1.73 1.08 21.72
CA TYR A 376 -0.70 0.42 20.91
C TYR A 376 -0.79 -1.10 20.94
N ASP A 377 -1.16 -1.69 22.09
CA ASP A 377 -1.47 -3.12 22.21
C ASP A 377 -2.62 -3.52 21.29
N THR A 378 -3.70 -2.72 21.26
CA THR A 378 -4.86 -2.97 20.40
C THR A 378 -4.51 -2.87 18.92
N ILE A 379 -3.75 -1.84 18.52
CA ILE A 379 -3.29 -1.68 17.12
C ILE A 379 -2.35 -2.85 16.75
N GLY A 380 -1.50 -3.29 17.66
CA GLY A 380 -0.65 -4.46 17.46
C GLY A 380 -1.45 -5.74 17.23
N ALA A 381 -2.55 -5.94 17.96
CA ALA A 381 -3.46 -7.06 17.71
C ALA A 381 -4.09 -6.96 16.31
N TYR A 382 -4.62 -5.81 15.93
CA TYR A 382 -5.11 -5.57 14.58
C TYR A 382 -4.08 -5.94 13.51
N PHE A 383 -2.84 -5.46 13.70
CA PHE A 383 -1.78 -5.62 12.71
C PHE A 383 -1.34 -7.08 12.56
N GLY A 384 -1.25 -7.84 13.65
CA GLY A 384 -0.95 -9.27 13.57
C GLY A 384 -1.98 -10.05 12.75
N TYR A 385 -3.27 -9.74 12.91
CA TYR A 385 -4.33 -10.32 12.09
C TYR A 385 -4.30 -9.81 10.65
N ALA A 386 -3.96 -8.53 10.42
CA ALA A 386 -3.85 -7.97 9.09
C ALA A 386 -2.65 -8.56 8.31
N ILE A 387 -1.50 -8.79 8.95
CA ILE A 387 -0.37 -9.49 8.33
C ILE A 387 -0.80 -10.87 7.81
N ALA A 388 -1.54 -11.64 8.63
CA ALA A 388 -2.06 -12.93 8.19
C ALA A 388 -3.06 -12.80 7.03
N PHE A 389 -3.83 -11.72 6.97
CA PHE A 389 -4.71 -11.42 5.82
C PHE A 389 -3.89 -11.04 4.58
N TYR A 390 -2.86 -10.24 4.72
CA TYR A 390 -2.01 -9.83 3.59
C TYR A 390 -1.28 -11.01 2.95
N THR A 391 -1.05 -12.11 3.68
CA THR A 391 -0.49 -13.35 3.08
C THR A 391 -1.45 -14.03 2.09
N GLU A 392 -2.71 -13.62 2.01
CA GLU A 392 -3.62 -14.06 0.93
C GLU A 392 -3.20 -13.51 -0.44
N PHE A 393 -2.42 -12.43 -0.49
CA PHE A 393 -2.04 -11.71 -1.70
C PHE A 393 -0.54 -11.64 -1.92
N TYR A 394 0.26 -11.62 -0.85
CA TYR A 394 1.71 -11.43 -0.88
C TYR A 394 2.43 -12.66 -0.33
N ASP A 395 3.53 -13.03 -0.95
CA ASP A 395 4.49 -13.95 -0.33
C ASP A 395 5.43 -13.14 0.59
N ILE A 396 5.20 -13.22 1.90
CA ILE A 396 5.86 -12.36 2.89
C ILE A 396 6.86 -13.15 3.70
N LYS A 397 8.10 -12.67 3.75
CA LYS A 397 9.16 -13.13 4.64
C LYS A 397 9.50 -12.07 5.70
N HIS A 398 9.49 -10.80 5.31
CA HIS A 398 9.78 -9.67 6.19
C HIS A 398 8.64 -8.65 6.15
N VAL A 399 8.29 -8.11 7.31
CA VAL A 399 7.39 -6.97 7.44
C VAL A 399 8.14 -5.81 8.07
N LEU A 400 8.24 -4.69 7.37
CA LEU A 400 8.84 -3.45 7.87
C LEU A 400 7.73 -2.53 8.38
N ILE A 401 7.75 -2.20 9.66
CA ILE A 401 6.77 -1.33 10.30
C ILE A 401 7.40 0.04 10.51
N MET A 402 6.83 1.07 9.91
CA MET A 402 7.40 2.42 9.85
C MET A 402 6.36 3.49 10.16
N GLY A 403 6.81 4.73 10.18
CA GLY A 403 5.93 5.90 10.30
C GLY A 403 5.80 6.45 11.71
N ARG A 404 5.19 7.63 11.81
CA ARG A 404 5.13 8.39 13.07
C ARG A 404 4.34 7.71 14.18
N VAL A 405 3.36 6.87 13.85
CA VAL A 405 2.59 6.12 14.85
C VAL A 405 3.47 5.16 15.62
N THR A 406 4.46 4.56 14.96
CA THR A 406 5.36 3.54 15.55
C THR A 406 6.59 4.14 16.25
N SER A 407 6.69 5.47 16.34
CA SER A 407 7.81 6.12 17.00
C SER A 407 7.79 5.89 18.51
N GLY A 408 8.96 5.59 19.11
CA GLY A 408 9.13 5.39 20.53
C GLY A 408 8.65 4.02 21.04
N GLU A 409 8.36 3.93 22.34
CA GLU A 409 7.97 2.67 23.00
C GLU A 409 6.67 2.05 22.48
N GLY A 410 5.74 2.89 22.00
CA GLY A 410 4.47 2.43 21.42
C GLY A 410 4.68 1.49 20.23
N GLY A 411 5.64 1.77 19.37
CA GLY A 411 6.00 0.91 18.24
C GLY A 411 6.45 -0.48 18.70
N GLN A 412 7.23 -0.58 19.76
CA GLN A 412 7.66 -1.87 20.29
C GLN A 412 6.52 -2.67 20.91
N ILE A 413 5.58 -2.01 21.59
CA ILE A 413 4.36 -2.66 22.12
C ILE A 413 3.55 -3.23 20.96
N LEU A 414 3.33 -2.42 19.91
CA LEU A 414 2.62 -2.83 18.70
C LEU A 414 3.28 -4.05 18.05
N LEU A 415 4.60 -4.02 17.84
CA LEU A 415 5.33 -5.12 17.22
C LEU A 415 5.23 -6.40 18.06
N ASN A 416 5.44 -6.32 19.37
CA ASN A 416 5.38 -7.47 20.27
C ASN A 416 3.98 -8.10 20.26
N ARG A 417 2.94 -7.26 20.22
CA ARG A 417 1.55 -7.75 20.17
C ARG A 417 1.20 -8.38 18.84
N ALA A 418 1.66 -7.80 17.72
CA ALA A 418 1.48 -8.40 16.40
C ALA A 418 2.19 -9.77 16.31
N GLN A 419 3.40 -9.89 16.87
CA GLN A 419 4.09 -11.17 16.97
C GLN A 419 3.32 -12.18 17.81
N GLU A 420 2.74 -11.76 18.93
CA GLU A 420 1.90 -12.63 19.77
C GLU A 420 0.68 -13.18 19.01
N VAL A 421 0.06 -12.37 18.15
CA VAL A 421 -1.03 -12.82 17.28
C VAL A 421 -0.53 -13.90 16.32
N LEU A 422 0.59 -13.67 15.65
CA LEU A 422 1.16 -14.64 14.73
C LEU A 422 1.48 -15.95 15.48
N ASP A 423 2.15 -15.88 16.62
CA ASP A 423 2.55 -17.05 17.40
C ASP A 423 1.34 -17.89 17.85
N LYS A 424 0.29 -17.24 18.35
CA LYS A 424 -0.86 -17.94 18.92
C LYS A 424 -1.95 -18.32 17.92
N GLU A 425 -2.20 -17.47 16.92
CA GLU A 425 -3.29 -17.64 15.96
C GLU A 425 -2.83 -18.29 14.66
N PHE A 426 -1.60 -17.95 14.20
CA PHE A 426 -1.03 -18.36 12.91
C PHE A 426 0.40 -18.91 13.04
N PRO A 427 0.65 -19.99 13.83
CA PRO A 427 1.99 -20.45 14.15
C PRO A 427 2.84 -20.85 12.94
N GLU A 428 2.22 -21.22 11.82
CA GLU A 428 2.95 -21.54 10.59
C GLU A 428 3.45 -20.26 9.89
N LEU A 429 2.73 -19.14 9.99
CA LEU A 429 3.19 -17.84 9.50
C LEU A 429 4.27 -17.27 10.42
N ALA A 430 4.13 -17.43 11.74
CA ALA A 430 5.13 -16.99 12.72
C ALA A 430 6.54 -17.58 12.49
N LYS A 431 6.61 -18.80 11.91
CA LYS A 431 7.89 -19.44 11.56
C LYS A 431 8.55 -18.85 10.31
N LYS A 432 7.77 -18.18 9.45
CA LYS A 432 8.21 -17.69 8.15
C LYS A 432 8.42 -16.18 8.14
N ILE A 433 7.61 -15.43 8.89
CA ILE A 433 7.53 -13.97 8.83
C ILE A 433 8.32 -13.37 9.99
N GLN A 434 9.17 -12.42 9.67
CA GLN A 434 9.95 -11.63 10.63
C GLN A 434 9.44 -10.19 10.63
N LEU A 435 9.15 -9.63 11.81
CA LEU A 435 8.70 -8.27 11.99
C LEU A 435 9.87 -7.36 12.36
N HIS A 436 9.96 -6.19 11.72
CA HIS A 436 11.04 -5.23 11.92
C HIS A 436 10.50 -3.82 12.11
N ILE A 437 11.08 -3.06 13.03
CA ILE A 437 11.00 -1.60 13.09
C ILE A 437 12.38 -1.09 12.71
N PRO A 438 12.58 -0.57 11.47
CA PRO A 438 13.86 -0.08 11.03
C PRO A 438 14.34 1.11 11.87
N ASP A 439 15.61 1.12 12.28
CA ASP A 439 16.26 2.30 12.84
C ASP A 439 16.65 3.25 11.71
N GLU A 440 16.08 4.46 11.71
CA GLU A 440 16.36 5.48 10.69
C GLU A 440 17.84 5.89 10.65
N ASN A 441 18.56 5.79 11.79
CA ASN A 441 19.97 6.15 11.86
C ASN A 441 20.89 5.04 11.33
N SER A 442 20.42 3.80 11.25
CA SER A 442 21.20 2.63 10.80
C SER A 442 20.97 2.26 9.33
N ARG A 443 20.07 2.93 8.64
CA ARG A 443 19.80 2.66 7.22
C ARG A 443 21.03 2.93 6.36
N ARG A 444 21.51 1.90 5.66
CA ARG A 444 22.63 1.98 4.70
C ARG A 444 22.19 2.54 3.36
N VAL A 445 20.96 2.21 2.95
CA VAL A 445 20.40 2.60 1.68
C VAL A 445 19.33 3.67 1.88
N GLY A 446 19.61 4.88 1.43
CA GLY A 446 18.63 5.95 1.41
C GLY A 446 17.60 5.76 0.29
N GLN A 447 16.41 6.36 0.46
CA GLN A 447 15.31 6.23 -0.50
C GLN A 447 15.68 6.70 -1.91
N SER A 448 16.43 7.80 -2.04
CA SER A 448 16.90 8.27 -3.35
C SER A 448 17.92 7.31 -3.99
N VAL A 449 18.73 6.59 -3.22
CA VAL A 449 19.63 5.55 -3.74
C VAL A 449 18.84 4.32 -4.19
N ALA A 450 17.85 3.90 -3.41
CA ALA A 450 16.93 2.83 -3.81
C ALA A 450 16.16 3.22 -5.07
N ALA A 451 15.68 4.47 -5.17
CA ALA A 451 15.08 4.99 -6.41
C ALA A 451 16.04 4.89 -7.60
N ALA A 452 17.30 5.29 -7.46
CA ALA A 452 18.31 5.19 -8.53
C ALA A 452 18.45 3.77 -9.09
N SER A 453 18.17 2.75 -8.27
CA SER A 453 18.27 1.34 -8.65
C SER A 453 17.08 0.81 -9.44
N LEU A 454 16.01 1.58 -9.64
CA LEU A 454 14.76 1.09 -10.26
C LEU A 454 14.93 0.66 -11.72
N PRO A 455 15.45 1.50 -12.65
CA PRO A 455 15.47 1.15 -14.05
C PRO A 455 16.63 0.21 -14.40
N GLU A 456 16.38 -0.73 -15.31
CA GLU A 456 17.41 -1.48 -15.98
C GLU A 456 18.08 -0.61 -17.07
N ILE A 457 19.41 -0.70 -17.22
CA ILE A 457 20.14 -0.10 -18.34
C ILE A 457 20.15 -1.15 -19.46
N GLY A 458 19.54 -0.81 -20.61
CA GLY A 458 19.43 -1.70 -21.77
C GLY A 458 20.76 -1.91 -22.52
#